data_4feeaf02e629726bcbfb3602c3cd483d
#
_entry.id   4feeaf02e629726bcbfb3602c3cd483d
#
_cell.length_a   1.000
_cell.length_b   1.000
_cell.length_c   1.000
_cell.angle_alpha   90.00
_cell.angle_beta   90.00
_cell.angle_gamma   90.00
#
_symmetry.space_group_name_H-M   'P 1'
#
loop_
_entity.id
_entity.type
_entity.pdbx_description
1 polymer ?
#
loop_
_entity_poly.entity_id
_entity_poly.type
_entity_poly.pdbx_seq_one_letter_code
_entity_poly.pdbx_strand_id
1 'polypeptide(L)'
;GDAEPQWHPTNPDVLYYVPNNGWGMTITELNVASDQRRVVGDLGARLKSFWPTAATAWTKSEGAPSADGRYWCLMVDNNQWQGVGVVTWDMKEDRILGRMNLPARPDHVSMSPSGQYCVVSWAHNRELGTRAYTRDFTTPHAASAARQPYVKLHEQSEHSDLALNKQGEDVYVAIDYQADRGDVFMVNLKTGKRTSLFPTYLSGTATAIHFSGKAYGKPGWALVSTYGEYHASNQASSLRNTAMQQWMHRKIFAVSLEENPQIRPLAHADSDSKSSWGSDAYWAEPQATVNSDFTRVLFNSTLNG
;
A
#
# COMPACT_ATOMS: atom_id res chain seq x y z
N GLY A 1 10.72 9.30 9.54
CA GLY A 1 11.16 8.55 8.36
C GLY A 1 10.14 7.53 7.98
N ASP A 2 10.01 7.32 6.69
CA ASP A 2 8.91 6.54 6.10
C ASP A 2 9.29 5.08 5.87
N ALA A 3 10.15 4.50 6.68
CA ALA A 3 10.61 3.12 6.52
C ALA A 3 9.86 2.17 7.46
N GLU A 4 8.60 1.99 7.17
CA GLU A 4 7.78 1.05 7.91
C GLU A 4 8.18 -0.39 7.62
N PRO A 5 8.32 -1.25 8.65
CA PRO A 5 8.60 -2.66 8.46
C PRO A 5 7.52 -3.34 7.62
N GLN A 6 7.92 -4.28 6.77
CA GLN A 6 7.01 -5.08 5.96
C GLN A 6 7.01 -6.53 6.42
N TRP A 7 5.82 -7.12 6.52
CA TRP A 7 5.70 -8.55 6.82
C TRP A 7 6.33 -9.39 5.71
N HIS A 8 7.05 -10.43 6.13
CA HIS A 8 7.47 -11.47 5.20
C HIS A 8 6.21 -12.21 4.70
N PRO A 9 6.03 -12.37 3.38
CA PRO A 9 4.77 -12.85 2.82
C PRO A 9 4.44 -14.31 3.16
N THR A 10 5.45 -15.13 3.51
CA THR A 10 5.29 -16.56 3.80
C THR A 10 5.74 -16.99 5.19
N ASN A 11 6.43 -16.11 5.94
CA ASN A 11 6.88 -16.42 7.31
C ASN A 11 6.30 -15.38 8.29
N PRO A 12 5.33 -15.77 9.15
CA PRO A 12 4.65 -14.83 10.04
C PRO A 12 5.54 -14.28 11.18
N ASP A 13 6.70 -14.87 11.39
CA ASP A 13 7.63 -14.43 12.43
C ASP A 13 8.74 -13.50 11.89
N VAL A 14 8.69 -13.13 10.62
CA VAL A 14 9.73 -12.33 9.99
C VAL A 14 9.19 -11.01 9.44
N LEU A 15 9.95 -9.95 9.70
CA LEU A 15 9.74 -8.61 9.14
C LEU A 15 10.95 -8.22 8.29
N TYR A 16 10.70 -7.49 7.21
CA TYR A 16 11.73 -6.76 6.45
C TYR A 16 11.77 -5.31 6.88
N TYR A 17 12.96 -4.74 6.94
CA TYR A 17 13.15 -3.32 7.22
C TYR A 17 14.47 -2.81 6.64
N VAL A 18 14.58 -1.49 6.52
CA VAL A 18 15.84 -0.82 6.23
C VAL A 18 16.35 -0.21 7.55
N PRO A 19 17.57 -0.54 8.00
CA PRO A 19 18.18 0.06 9.19
C PRO A 19 18.25 1.59 9.12
N ASN A 20 18.55 2.23 10.25
CA ASN A 20 18.69 3.68 10.35
C ASN A 20 17.46 4.45 9.89
N ASN A 21 16.27 3.97 10.27
CA ASN A 21 15.00 4.59 9.95
C ASN A 21 14.78 4.78 8.44
N GLY A 22 15.12 3.73 7.66
CA GLY A 22 14.96 3.74 6.20
C GLY A 22 16.06 4.42 5.42
N TRP A 23 17.09 4.85 6.09
CA TRP A 23 18.22 5.48 5.43
C TRP A 23 19.25 4.45 4.97
N GLY A 24 19.29 4.19 3.70
CA GLY A 24 20.22 3.24 3.08
C GLY A 24 19.60 2.36 2.02
N MET A 25 20.38 1.42 1.53
CA MET A 25 20.02 0.49 0.45
C MET A 25 20.28 -0.96 0.86
N THR A 26 20.42 -1.22 2.16
CA THR A 26 20.57 -2.54 2.73
C THR A 26 19.26 -2.99 3.33
N ILE A 27 18.69 -4.07 2.83
CA ILE A 27 17.46 -4.66 3.34
C ILE A 27 17.81 -5.77 4.33
N THR A 28 17.21 -5.68 5.50
CA THR A 28 17.43 -6.61 6.62
C THR A 28 16.11 -7.28 6.98
N GLU A 29 16.17 -8.56 7.31
CA GLU A 29 15.06 -9.26 7.96
C GLU A 29 15.30 -9.36 9.47
N LEU A 30 14.22 -9.34 10.23
CA LEU A 30 14.17 -9.58 11.67
C LEU A 30 13.21 -10.73 11.93
N ASN A 31 13.68 -11.80 12.56
CA ASN A 31 12.83 -12.80 13.17
C ASN A 31 12.39 -12.32 14.55
N VAL A 32 11.11 -11.97 14.69
CA VAL A 32 10.58 -11.36 15.94
C VAL A 32 10.50 -12.35 17.11
N ALA A 33 10.50 -13.65 16.85
CA ALA A 33 10.48 -14.67 17.90
C ALA A 33 11.87 -14.91 18.51
N SER A 34 12.94 -14.77 17.72
CA SER A 34 14.32 -15.06 18.16
C SER A 34 15.22 -13.83 18.23
N ASP A 35 14.74 -12.64 17.84
CA ASP A 35 15.51 -11.39 17.66
C ASP A 35 16.72 -11.54 16.72
N GLN A 36 16.71 -12.57 15.87
CA GLN A 36 17.77 -12.76 14.90
C GLN A 36 17.59 -11.84 13.70
N ARG A 37 18.70 -11.26 13.26
CA ARG A 37 18.73 -10.33 12.11
C ARG A 37 19.65 -10.87 11.04
N ARG A 38 19.21 -10.73 9.78
CA ARG A 38 19.99 -11.14 8.62
C ARG A 38 19.86 -10.11 7.51
N VAL A 39 20.98 -9.73 6.90
CA VAL A 39 20.96 -8.93 5.67
C VAL A 39 20.41 -9.80 4.53
N VAL A 40 19.34 -9.35 3.92
CA VAL A 40 18.71 -10.00 2.74
C VAL A 40 19.41 -9.58 1.46
N GLY A 41 19.75 -8.29 1.35
CA GLY A 41 20.51 -7.76 0.23
C GLY A 41 21.07 -6.38 0.49
N ASP A 42 22.25 -6.13 -0.08
CA ASP A 42 22.83 -4.80 -0.18
C ASP A 42 22.82 -4.37 -1.65
N LEU A 43 21.96 -3.42 -1.95
CA LEU A 43 21.75 -2.91 -3.30
C LEU A 43 22.64 -1.70 -3.63
N GLY A 44 23.42 -1.19 -2.65
CA GLY A 44 24.10 0.09 -2.75
C GLY A 44 25.00 0.24 -3.97
N ALA A 45 25.94 -0.67 -4.16
CA ALA A 45 26.88 -0.61 -5.30
C ALA A 45 26.13 -0.72 -6.64
N ARG A 46 25.12 -1.58 -6.71
CA ARG A 46 24.34 -1.85 -7.91
C ARG A 46 23.46 -0.66 -8.29
N LEU A 47 22.73 -0.07 -7.33
CA LEU A 47 21.88 1.09 -7.59
C LEU A 47 22.68 2.34 -7.94
N LYS A 48 23.85 2.54 -7.30
CA LYS A 48 24.76 3.64 -7.65
C LYS A 48 25.36 3.50 -9.06
N SER A 49 25.49 2.29 -9.61
CA SER A 49 25.92 2.12 -10.98
C SER A 49 24.88 2.60 -12.00
N PHE A 50 23.60 2.64 -11.62
CA PHE A 50 22.51 3.20 -12.44
C PHE A 50 22.30 4.68 -12.16
N TRP A 51 22.29 5.05 -10.89
CA TRP A 51 22.08 6.41 -10.40
C TRP A 51 23.18 6.74 -9.38
N PRO A 52 24.24 7.45 -9.77
CA PRO A 52 25.37 7.76 -8.87
C PRO A 52 24.96 8.48 -7.57
N THR A 53 23.83 9.21 -7.59
CA THR A 53 23.28 9.93 -6.44
C THR A 53 22.35 9.09 -5.55
N ALA A 54 22.12 7.81 -5.88
CA ALA A 54 21.27 6.92 -5.09
C ALA A 54 21.74 6.83 -3.63
N ALA A 55 20.83 6.99 -2.69
CA ALA A 55 21.11 7.00 -1.26
C ALA A 55 20.19 6.07 -0.45
N THR A 56 18.93 5.90 -0.89
CA THR A 56 17.96 5.03 -0.23
C THR A 56 17.23 4.15 -1.24
N ALA A 57 16.74 3.00 -0.78
CA ALA A 57 15.87 2.13 -1.58
C ALA A 57 14.83 1.49 -0.66
N TRP A 58 13.53 1.78 -0.90
CA TRP A 58 12.42 1.24 -0.11
C TRP A 58 11.08 1.35 -0.85
N THR A 59 10.00 0.92 -0.22
CA THR A 59 8.66 0.89 -0.81
C THR A 59 7.68 1.88 -0.20
N LYS A 60 7.90 2.37 1.02
CA LYS A 60 6.94 2.98 1.94
C LYS A 60 5.86 1.99 2.45
N SER A 61 4.86 2.52 3.17
CA SER A 61 3.92 1.75 4.00
C SER A 61 3.07 0.76 3.23
N GLU A 62 2.57 1.13 2.06
CA GLU A 62 1.71 0.26 1.26
C GLU A 62 2.48 -0.79 0.47
N GLY A 63 3.81 -0.67 0.41
CA GLY A 63 4.65 -1.56 -0.36
C GLY A 63 4.82 -2.94 0.27
N ALA A 64 4.92 -3.96 -0.57
CA ALA A 64 5.21 -5.33 -0.16
C ALA A 64 5.98 -6.06 -1.25
N PRO A 65 6.74 -7.14 -0.91
CA PRO A 65 7.23 -8.09 -1.89
C PRO A 65 6.08 -8.93 -2.47
N SER A 66 6.37 -9.69 -3.54
CA SER A 66 5.43 -10.67 -4.09
C SER A 66 5.04 -11.74 -3.06
N ALA A 67 3.90 -12.41 -3.26
CA ALA A 67 3.35 -13.38 -2.31
C ALA A 67 4.29 -14.57 -2.03
N ASP A 68 5.16 -14.90 -2.96
CA ASP A 68 6.20 -15.93 -2.80
C ASP A 68 7.49 -15.41 -2.16
N GLY A 69 7.57 -14.12 -1.86
CA GLY A 69 8.74 -13.47 -1.28
C GLY A 69 9.93 -13.31 -2.23
N ARG A 70 9.72 -13.51 -3.53
CA ARG A 70 10.83 -13.50 -4.49
C ARG A 70 11.12 -12.14 -5.11
N TYR A 71 10.08 -11.38 -5.46
CA TYR A 71 10.23 -10.15 -6.21
C TYR A 71 9.84 -8.95 -5.36
N TRP A 72 10.61 -7.88 -5.45
CA TRP A 72 10.28 -6.64 -4.77
C TRP A 72 10.45 -5.43 -5.67
N CYS A 73 9.48 -4.52 -5.66
CA CYS A 73 9.55 -3.24 -6.33
C CYS A 73 10.00 -2.18 -5.32
N LEU A 74 11.09 -1.48 -5.62
CA LEU A 74 11.71 -0.50 -4.73
C LEU A 74 11.88 0.83 -5.45
N MET A 75 11.45 1.93 -4.81
CA MET A 75 11.84 3.27 -5.24
C MET A 75 13.21 3.62 -4.69
N VAL A 76 13.95 4.40 -5.46
CA VAL A 76 15.30 4.85 -5.13
C VAL A 76 15.31 6.37 -5.06
N ASP A 77 15.72 6.91 -3.91
CA ASP A 77 15.86 8.34 -3.70
C ASP A 77 17.33 8.73 -3.52
N ASN A 78 17.64 10.01 -3.79
CA ASN A 78 18.93 10.62 -3.46
C ASN A 78 18.94 11.18 -2.02
N ASN A 79 20.07 11.81 -1.62
CA ASN A 79 20.23 12.41 -0.29
C ASN A 79 19.26 13.58 0.00
N GLN A 80 18.59 14.12 -1.00
CA GLN A 80 17.61 15.19 -0.87
C GLN A 80 16.17 14.67 -0.94
N TRP A 81 15.96 13.34 -0.81
CA TRP A 81 14.65 12.70 -0.95
C TRP A 81 13.98 12.94 -2.31
N GLN A 82 14.76 13.13 -3.35
CA GLN A 82 14.25 13.19 -4.71
C GLN A 82 14.28 11.79 -5.32
N GLY A 83 13.17 11.35 -5.88
CA GLY A 83 13.09 10.07 -6.56
C GLY A 83 13.94 10.06 -7.82
N VAL A 84 14.90 9.16 -7.89
CA VAL A 84 15.79 9.00 -9.05
C VAL A 84 15.40 7.80 -9.91
N GLY A 85 14.83 6.78 -9.31
CA GLY A 85 14.44 5.59 -10.05
C GLY A 85 13.53 4.63 -9.28
N VAL A 86 13.03 3.64 -10.01
CA VAL A 86 12.35 2.45 -9.49
C VAL A 86 13.04 1.22 -10.08
N VAL A 87 13.17 0.19 -9.27
CA VAL A 87 13.71 -1.11 -9.68
C VAL A 87 12.79 -2.24 -9.27
N THR A 88 12.79 -3.33 -10.02
CA THR A 88 12.31 -4.63 -9.58
C THR A 88 13.51 -5.51 -9.27
N TRP A 89 13.58 -5.99 -8.03
CA TRP A 89 14.63 -6.85 -7.53
C TRP A 89 14.14 -8.30 -7.39
N ASP A 90 14.87 -9.25 -7.99
CA ASP A 90 14.71 -10.67 -7.73
C ASP A 90 15.59 -11.02 -6.52
N MET A 91 14.98 -11.18 -5.36
CA MET A 91 15.67 -11.42 -4.09
C MET A 91 16.36 -12.78 -4.06
N LYS A 92 15.81 -13.76 -4.77
CA LYS A 92 16.37 -15.12 -4.81
C LYS A 92 17.65 -15.19 -5.66
N GLU A 93 17.65 -14.56 -6.82
CA GLU A 93 18.78 -14.53 -7.75
C GLU A 93 19.69 -13.32 -7.51
N ASP A 94 19.35 -12.48 -6.55
CA ASP A 94 20.01 -11.21 -6.22
C ASP A 94 20.35 -10.37 -7.47
N ARG A 95 19.35 -10.12 -8.32
CA ARG A 95 19.51 -9.33 -9.55
C ARG A 95 18.40 -8.35 -9.79
N ILE A 96 18.70 -7.22 -10.43
CA ILE A 96 17.70 -6.27 -10.92
C ILE A 96 17.12 -6.80 -12.24
N LEU A 97 15.80 -6.99 -12.28
CA LEU A 97 15.06 -7.45 -13.46
C LEU A 97 14.70 -6.32 -14.41
N GLY A 98 14.40 -5.17 -13.84
CA GLY A 98 14.02 -3.99 -14.59
C GLY A 98 14.24 -2.73 -13.78
N ARG A 99 14.31 -1.60 -14.48
CA ARG A 99 14.46 -0.28 -13.88
C ARG A 99 13.88 0.80 -14.77
N MET A 100 13.43 1.90 -14.17
CA MET A 100 13.08 3.12 -14.90
C MET A 100 13.47 4.36 -14.11
N ASN A 101 13.77 5.46 -14.82
CA ASN A 101 13.94 6.77 -14.22
C ASN A 101 12.58 7.33 -13.78
N LEU A 102 12.53 7.99 -12.65
CA LEU A 102 11.31 8.62 -12.15
C LEU A 102 11.18 10.05 -12.67
N PRO A 103 10.00 10.45 -13.18
CA PRO A 103 9.73 11.85 -13.54
C PRO A 103 9.51 12.73 -12.30
N ALA A 104 9.07 12.12 -11.19
CA ALA A 104 8.87 12.74 -9.89
C ALA A 104 8.95 11.65 -8.81
N ARG A 105 9.21 12.04 -7.56
CA ARG A 105 9.18 11.09 -6.43
C ARG A 105 7.75 10.52 -6.27
N PRO A 106 7.58 9.19 -6.28
CA PRO A 106 6.28 8.60 -5.98
C PRO A 106 5.95 8.70 -4.49
N ASP A 107 4.69 8.58 -4.19
CA ASP A 107 4.22 8.43 -2.82
C ASP A 107 4.65 7.06 -2.26
N HIS A 108 4.33 6.01 -2.98
CA HIS A 108 4.77 4.66 -2.68
C HIS A 108 4.92 3.79 -3.94
N VAL A 109 5.57 2.65 -3.78
CA VAL A 109 5.66 1.60 -4.78
C VAL A 109 5.37 0.25 -4.15
N SER A 110 4.80 -0.68 -4.89
CA SER A 110 4.51 -2.02 -4.40
C SER A 110 4.68 -3.07 -5.50
N MET A 111 5.13 -4.27 -5.13
CA MET A 111 5.13 -5.43 -6.03
C MET A 111 3.77 -6.13 -5.95
N SER A 112 3.20 -6.50 -7.09
CA SER A 112 1.98 -7.29 -7.11
C SER A 112 2.20 -8.68 -6.49
N PRO A 113 1.16 -9.29 -5.87
CA PRO A 113 1.27 -10.62 -5.28
C PRO A 113 1.85 -11.68 -6.21
N SER A 114 1.53 -11.65 -7.51
CA SER A 114 2.10 -12.57 -8.50
C SER A 114 3.57 -12.28 -8.87
N GLY A 115 4.10 -11.11 -8.47
CA GLY A 115 5.43 -10.66 -8.90
C GLY A 115 5.53 -10.23 -10.38
N GLN A 116 4.39 -10.01 -11.05
CA GLN A 116 4.38 -9.63 -12.48
C GLN A 116 4.39 -8.12 -12.69
N TYR A 117 3.87 -7.35 -11.73
CA TYR A 117 3.68 -5.91 -11.88
C TYR A 117 4.33 -5.15 -10.72
N CYS A 118 5.03 -4.06 -11.05
CA CYS A 118 5.41 -3.02 -10.11
C CYS A 118 4.40 -1.88 -10.20
N VAL A 119 3.68 -1.61 -9.12
CA VAL A 119 2.73 -0.50 -9.04
C VAL A 119 3.42 0.71 -8.44
N VAL A 120 3.33 1.84 -9.13
CA VAL A 120 3.93 3.12 -8.74
C VAL A 120 2.82 4.14 -8.58
N SER A 121 2.74 4.76 -7.42
CA SER A 121 1.71 5.75 -7.08
C SER A 121 2.32 7.13 -6.84
N TRP A 122 1.80 8.16 -7.51
CA TRP A 122 2.20 9.56 -7.34
C TRP A 122 1.08 10.35 -6.67
N ALA A 123 1.33 10.82 -5.44
CA ALA A 123 0.39 11.65 -4.71
C ALA A 123 0.10 12.95 -5.48
N HIS A 124 -1.17 13.31 -5.55
CA HIS A 124 -1.65 14.58 -6.10
C HIS A 124 -1.21 14.93 -7.54
N ASN A 125 -0.55 14.01 -8.23
CA ASN A 125 -0.17 14.17 -9.64
C ASN A 125 -1.12 13.38 -10.55
N ARG A 126 -2.20 14.03 -10.99
CA ARG A 126 -3.22 13.39 -11.84
C ARG A 126 -2.71 12.93 -13.19
N GLU A 127 -1.69 13.56 -13.75
CA GLU A 127 -1.10 13.13 -15.01
C GLU A 127 -0.42 11.77 -14.85
N LEU A 128 0.37 11.59 -13.80
CA LEU A 128 1.04 10.34 -13.49
C LEU A 128 0.06 9.34 -12.86
N GLY A 129 -0.67 9.74 -11.83
CA GLY A 129 -1.61 8.89 -11.11
C GLY A 129 -0.97 7.65 -10.50
N THR A 130 -1.72 6.57 -10.43
CA THR A 130 -1.22 5.25 -10.05
C THR A 130 -1.14 4.35 -11.28
N ARG A 131 0.02 3.74 -11.51
CA ARG A 131 0.30 2.93 -12.71
C ARG A 131 0.85 1.57 -12.32
N ALA A 132 0.31 0.51 -12.96
CA ALA A 132 0.91 -0.82 -12.91
C ALA A 132 1.85 -1.00 -14.11
N TYR A 133 3.13 -1.12 -13.83
CA TYR A 133 4.16 -1.44 -14.82
C TYR A 133 4.41 -2.94 -14.85
N THR A 134 4.73 -3.48 -16.03
CA THR A 134 5.35 -4.81 -16.09
C THR A 134 6.67 -4.78 -15.30
N ARG A 135 7.04 -5.87 -14.64
CA ARG A 135 8.19 -5.91 -13.72
C ARG A 135 9.54 -5.57 -14.35
N ASP A 136 9.64 -5.66 -15.68
CA ASP A 136 10.86 -5.29 -16.44
C ASP A 136 10.82 -3.85 -16.96
N PHE A 137 9.69 -3.14 -16.78
CA PHE A 137 9.42 -1.77 -17.25
C PHE A 137 9.53 -1.59 -18.78
N THR A 138 9.62 -2.65 -19.54
CA THR A 138 9.84 -2.61 -20.99
C THR A 138 8.83 -3.42 -21.80
N THR A 139 8.42 -4.57 -21.29
CA THR A 139 7.39 -5.39 -21.93
C THR A 139 6.06 -4.66 -21.96
N PRO A 140 5.36 -4.56 -23.11
CA PRO A 140 4.05 -3.94 -23.17
C PRO A 140 3.06 -4.58 -22.21
N HIS A 141 2.35 -3.74 -21.43
CA HIS A 141 1.32 -4.21 -20.52
C HIS A 141 0.09 -4.72 -21.30
N ALA A 142 -0.48 -5.86 -20.90
CA ALA A 142 -1.57 -6.52 -21.62
C ALA A 142 -2.81 -5.63 -21.79
N ALA A 143 -3.13 -4.77 -20.81
CA ALA A 143 -4.25 -3.84 -20.88
C ALA A 143 -3.93 -2.51 -21.57
N SER A 144 -2.69 -2.30 -22.04
CA SER A 144 -2.28 -1.05 -22.68
C SER A 144 -2.54 -1.08 -24.18
N ALA A 145 -3.60 -0.43 -24.66
CA ALA A 145 -3.89 -0.28 -26.09
C ALA A 145 -2.77 0.44 -26.86
N ALA A 146 -2.06 1.37 -26.20
CA ALA A 146 -0.91 2.09 -26.75
C ALA A 146 0.41 1.33 -26.63
N ARG A 147 0.39 0.04 -26.23
CA ARG A 147 1.57 -0.81 -26.02
C ARG A 147 2.61 -0.22 -25.07
N GLN A 148 2.18 0.61 -24.11
CA GLN A 148 3.02 1.10 -23.05
C GLN A 148 3.36 -0.04 -22.07
N PRO A 149 4.49 0.00 -21.36
CA PRO A 149 4.83 -0.98 -20.34
C PRO A 149 3.97 -0.85 -19.06
N TYR A 150 2.94 -0.03 -19.07
CA TYR A 150 2.04 0.20 -17.96
C TYR A 150 0.59 0.37 -18.39
N VAL A 151 -0.30 0.23 -17.40
CA VAL A 151 -1.68 0.70 -17.44
C VAL A 151 -1.93 1.64 -16.25
N LYS A 152 -2.70 2.70 -16.47
CA LYS A 152 -3.12 3.62 -15.42
C LYS A 152 -4.30 3.01 -14.67
N LEU A 153 -4.17 2.92 -13.34
CA LEU A 153 -5.17 2.31 -12.46
C LEU A 153 -6.08 3.36 -11.81
N HIS A 154 -5.51 4.53 -11.48
CA HIS A 154 -6.20 5.61 -10.80
C HIS A 154 -5.58 6.96 -11.16
N GLU A 155 -6.39 8.03 -11.04
CA GLU A 155 -5.95 9.39 -11.40
C GLU A 155 -5.06 10.04 -10.32
N GLN A 156 -5.16 9.59 -9.07
CA GLN A 156 -4.38 10.12 -7.95
C GLN A 156 -3.78 8.99 -7.14
N SER A 157 -2.77 9.30 -6.33
CA SER A 157 -2.32 8.41 -5.27
C SER A 157 -3.19 8.67 -4.05
N GLU A 158 -3.99 7.69 -3.72
CA GLU A 158 -4.84 7.66 -2.52
C GLU A 158 -4.42 6.46 -1.68
N HIS A 159 -4.97 6.31 -0.49
CA HIS A 159 -4.74 5.11 0.30
C HIS A 159 -5.13 3.87 -0.49
N SER A 160 -4.22 2.92 -0.60
CA SER A 160 -4.36 1.75 -1.45
C SER A 160 -3.46 0.61 -1.00
N ASP A 161 -3.76 -0.60 -1.46
CA ASP A 161 -2.84 -1.74 -1.36
C ASP A 161 -3.10 -2.72 -2.51
N LEU A 162 -2.19 -3.66 -2.69
CA LEU A 162 -2.32 -4.74 -3.67
C LEU A 162 -2.79 -6.02 -2.97
N ALA A 163 -3.69 -6.73 -3.63
CA ALA A 163 -4.31 -7.93 -3.09
C ALA A 163 -4.51 -8.99 -4.17
N LEU A 164 -4.97 -10.16 -3.76
CA LEU A 164 -5.52 -11.18 -4.65
C LEU A 164 -7.05 -11.19 -4.57
N ASN A 165 -7.73 -11.13 -5.72
CA ASN A 165 -9.17 -11.33 -5.76
C ASN A 165 -9.53 -12.81 -5.51
N LYS A 166 -10.82 -13.14 -5.51
CA LYS A 166 -11.32 -14.51 -5.27
C LYS A 166 -10.81 -15.54 -6.30
N GLN A 167 -10.43 -15.10 -7.49
CA GLN A 167 -9.85 -15.93 -8.55
C GLN A 167 -8.33 -16.09 -8.42
N GLY A 168 -7.71 -15.44 -7.41
CA GLY A 168 -6.25 -15.42 -7.25
C GLY A 168 -5.54 -14.49 -8.22
N GLU A 169 -6.24 -13.52 -8.80
CA GLU A 169 -5.67 -12.52 -9.70
C GLU A 169 -5.25 -11.27 -8.94
N ASP A 170 -4.16 -10.63 -9.39
CA ASP A 170 -3.67 -9.39 -8.81
C ASP A 170 -4.67 -8.25 -8.99
N VAL A 171 -5.01 -7.58 -7.90
CA VAL A 171 -5.85 -6.39 -7.90
C VAL A 171 -5.22 -5.25 -7.10
N TYR A 172 -5.46 -4.03 -7.55
CA TYR A 172 -5.24 -2.79 -6.82
C TYR A 172 -6.53 -2.43 -6.11
N VAL A 173 -6.48 -2.22 -4.80
CA VAL A 173 -7.64 -1.80 -3.99
C VAL A 173 -7.38 -0.41 -3.48
N ALA A 174 -8.29 0.51 -3.70
CA ALA A 174 -8.14 1.92 -3.34
C ALA A 174 -9.47 2.59 -3.08
N ILE A 175 -9.39 3.85 -2.63
CA ILE A 175 -10.54 4.75 -2.51
C ILE A 175 -10.40 5.91 -3.49
N ASP A 176 -11.51 6.32 -4.07
CA ASP A 176 -11.64 7.49 -4.92
C ASP A 176 -12.44 8.57 -4.17
N TYR A 177 -11.73 9.43 -3.44
CA TYR A 177 -12.34 10.53 -2.69
C TYR A 177 -12.94 11.62 -3.59
N GLN A 178 -12.60 11.64 -4.89
CA GLN A 178 -13.13 12.59 -5.86
C GLN A 178 -14.44 12.09 -6.51
N ALA A 179 -14.77 10.83 -6.37
CA ALA A 179 -16.06 10.30 -6.80
C ALA A 179 -17.20 10.81 -5.90
N ASP A 180 -18.38 11.04 -6.46
CA ASP A 180 -19.55 11.58 -5.77
C ASP A 180 -19.91 10.82 -4.48
N ARG A 181 -19.59 9.54 -4.42
CA ARG A 181 -19.89 8.64 -3.32
C ARG A 181 -18.67 8.25 -2.48
N GLY A 182 -17.45 8.73 -2.83
CA GLY A 182 -16.23 8.29 -2.19
C GLY A 182 -16.06 6.77 -2.35
N ASP A 183 -16.02 6.29 -3.60
CA ASP A 183 -16.08 4.86 -3.89
C ASP A 183 -14.78 4.14 -3.53
N VAL A 184 -14.88 3.09 -2.74
CA VAL A 184 -13.86 2.04 -2.64
C VAL A 184 -14.02 1.14 -3.86
N PHE A 185 -12.91 0.84 -4.52
CA PHE A 185 -12.90 0.07 -5.75
C PHE A 185 -11.69 -0.86 -5.82
N MET A 186 -11.76 -1.82 -6.71
CA MET A 186 -10.60 -2.61 -7.13
C MET A 186 -10.38 -2.50 -8.64
N VAL A 187 -9.13 -2.63 -9.07
CA VAL A 187 -8.75 -2.74 -10.49
C VAL A 187 -7.95 -4.01 -10.69
N ASN A 188 -8.38 -4.86 -11.58
CA ASN A 188 -7.61 -6.04 -12.00
C ASN A 188 -6.36 -5.58 -12.76
N LEU A 189 -5.16 -5.93 -12.27
CA LEU A 189 -3.92 -5.42 -12.85
C LEU A 189 -3.68 -5.90 -14.27
N LYS A 190 -4.10 -7.12 -14.60
CA LYS A 190 -3.90 -7.70 -15.95
C LYS A 190 -4.81 -7.08 -16.99
N THR A 191 -6.07 -6.81 -16.64
CA THR A 191 -7.11 -6.39 -17.61
C THR A 191 -7.42 -4.90 -17.55
N GLY A 192 -7.05 -4.19 -16.47
CA GLY A 192 -7.44 -2.81 -16.21
C GLY A 192 -8.93 -2.66 -15.82
N LYS A 193 -9.68 -3.77 -15.64
CA LYS A 193 -11.10 -3.71 -15.27
C LYS A 193 -11.26 -3.18 -13.86
N ARG A 194 -11.96 -2.03 -13.72
CA ARG A 194 -12.38 -1.46 -12.44
C ARG A 194 -13.72 -2.06 -12.00
N THR A 195 -13.84 -2.36 -10.70
CA THR A 195 -15.07 -2.82 -10.04
C THR A 195 -15.26 -1.99 -8.77
N SER A 196 -16.40 -1.31 -8.64
CA SER A 196 -16.79 -0.61 -7.41
C SER A 196 -17.12 -1.64 -6.33
N LEU A 197 -16.67 -1.38 -5.10
CA LEU A 197 -16.93 -2.25 -3.96
C LEU A 197 -18.03 -1.64 -3.06
N PHE A 198 -17.76 -0.49 -2.45
CA PHE A 198 -18.73 0.18 -1.59
C PHE A 198 -18.43 1.69 -1.48
N PRO A 199 -19.45 2.52 -1.20
CA PRO A 199 -19.27 3.94 -0.98
C PRO A 199 -18.85 4.25 0.45
N THR A 200 -18.09 5.34 0.64
CA THR A 200 -17.73 5.84 1.97
C THR A 200 -18.52 7.09 2.38
N TYR A 201 -19.15 7.79 1.41
CA TYR A 201 -19.98 8.94 1.67
C TYR A 201 -21.42 8.47 1.94
N LEU A 202 -21.76 8.31 3.21
CA LEU A 202 -23.05 7.81 3.66
C LEU A 202 -23.70 8.78 4.64
N SER A 203 -25.00 9.03 4.48
CA SER A 203 -25.80 9.84 5.40
C SER A 203 -25.23 11.23 5.67
N GLY A 204 -24.65 11.87 4.65
CA GLY A 204 -24.03 13.19 4.76
C GLY A 204 -22.68 13.20 5.48
N THR A 205 -22.07 12.03 5.68
CA THR A 205 -20.76 11.88 6.32
C THR A 205 -19.78 11.22 5.38
N ALA A 206 -18.48 11.34 5.70
CA ALA A 206 -17.39 10.64 5.05
C ALA A 206 -16.45 10.05 6.10
N THR A 207 -15.67 9.05 5.74
CA THR A 207 -14.55 8.57 6.55
C THR A 207 -13.33 8.32 5.66
N ALA A 208 -12.15 8.56 6.22
CA ALA A 208 -10.89 8.17 5.61
C ALA A 208 -10.55 6.71 5.97
N ILE A 209 -9.83 6.03 5.10
CA ILE A 209 -9.58 4.60 5.25
C ILE A 209 -8.17 4.21 4.80
N HIS A 210 -7.62 3.19 5.45
CA HIS A 210 -6.44 2.47 5.00
C HIS A 210 -6.79 1.04 4.60
N PHE A 211 -5.96 0.44 3.76
CA PHE A 211 -6.11 -0.92 3.28
C PHE A 211 -4.91 -1.79 3.65
N SER A 212 -5.15 -3.09 3.83
CA SER A 212 -4.12 -4.11 3.77
C SER A 212 -4.61 -5.31 2.96
N GLY A 213 -3.98 -5.51 1.80
CA GLY A 213 -4.24 -6.61 0.88
C GLY A 213 -3.34 -7.82 1.08
N LYS A 214 -2.54 -7.84 2.15
CA LYS A 214 -1.42 -8.79 2.34
C LYS A 214 -1.83 -10.22 2.70
N ALA A 215 -3.13 -10.51 2.76
CA ALA A 215 -3.66 -11.84 3.04
C ALA A 215 -3.53 -12.80 1.83
N TYR A 216 -2.33 -12.96 1.31
CA TYR A 216 -2.07 -13.74 0.08
C TYR A 216 -2.41 -15.22 0.20
N GLY A 217 -2.33 -15.79 1.40
CA GLY A 217 -2.75 -17.15 1.69
C GLY A 217 -4.27 -17.32 1.81
N LYS A 218 -5.04 -16.24 1.76
CA LYS A 218 -6.50 -16.22 1.78
C LYS A 218 -7.07 -15.27 0.71
N PRO A 219 -6.89 -15.58 -0.58
CA PRO A 219 -7.34 -14.75 -1.69
C PRO A 219 -8.81 -14.34 -1.58
N GLY A 220 -9.13 -13.17 -2.11
CA GLY A 220 -10.49 -12.65 -2.16
C GLY A 220 -10.88 -11.78 -0.98
N TRP A 221 -9.96 -11.38 -0.12
CA TRP A 221 -10.22 -10.51 1.02
C TRP A 221 -9.16 -9.42 1.18
N ALA A 222 -9.60 -8.24 1.60
CA ALA A 222 -8.73 -7.17 2.08
C ALA A 222 -9.18 -6.71 3.46
N LEU A 223 -8.25 -6.22 4.26
CA LEU A 223 -8.52 -5.55 5.52
C LEU A 223 -8.71 -4.06 5.27
N VAL A 224 -9.67 -3.46 5.95
CA VAL A 224 -9.94 -2.02 5.94
C VAL A 224 -9.93 -1.52 7.38
N SER A 225 -9.25 -0.41 7.62
CA SER A 225 -9.33 0.35 8.86
C SER A 225 -9.73 1.79 8.59
N THR A 226 -10.68 2.32 9.36
CA THR A 226 -11.22 3.65 9.15
C THR A 226 -10.73 4.62 10.22
N TYR A 227 -10.49 5.86 9.81
CA TYR A 227 -10.10 6.95 10.68
C TYR A 227 -10.74 8.27 10.23
N GLY A 228 -10.87 9.18 11.16
CA GLY A 228 -11.52 10.46 10.91
C GLY A 228 -13.00 10.31 10.53
N GLU A 229 -13.79 11.20 11.05
CA GLU A 229 -15.20 11.35 10.69
C GLU A 229 -15.40 12.76 10.16
N TYR A 230 -15.92 12.89 8.93
CA TYR A 230 -16.01 14.15 8.22
C TYR A 230 -17.42 14.39 7.69
N HIS A 231 -17.78 15.66 7.46
CA HIS A 231 -18.94 15.98 6.62
C HIS A 231 -18.62 15.68 5.15
N ALA A 232 -19.55 15.08 4.42
CA ALA A 232 -19.40 14.77 3.01
C ALA A 232 -19.21 16.02 2.11
N SER A 233 -19.49 17.22 2.64
CA SER A 233 -19.30 18.50 1.96
C SER A 233 -17.86 19.02 1.93
N ASN A 234 -16.85 18.19 2.15
CA ASN A 234 -15.42 18.54 2.15
C ASN A 234 -14.98 19.60 3.16
N GLN A 235 -15.76 19.85 4.17
CA GLN A 235 -15.37 20.74 5.24
C GLN A 235 -14.68 19.91 6.33
N ALA A 236 -13.46 20.24 6.65
CA ALA A 236 -12.59 19.57 7.61
C ALA A 236 -13.09 19.61 9.07
N SER A 237 -14.37 19.46 9.29
CA SER A 237 -14.98 19.42 10.62
C SER A 237 -15.22 17.98 11.02
N SER A 238 -14.51 17.52 12.06
CA SER A 238 -14.76 16.24 12.68
C SER A 238 -16.22 16.16 13.19
N LEU A 239 -16.94 15.11 12.79
CA LEU A 239 -18.33 14.84 13.22
C LEU A 239 -18.41 14.11 14.56
N ARG A 240 -17.37 14.13 15.35
CA ARG A 240 -17.33 13.40 16.61
C ARG A 240 -18.53 13.72 17.50
N ASN A 241 -19.14 12.69 18.04
CA ASN A 241 -20.29 12.74 18.93
C ASN A 241 -21.57 13.32 18.32
N THR A 242 -21.76 13.13 17.01
CA THR A 242 -23.01 13.54 16.35
C THR A 242 -23.90 12.32 16.05
N ALA A 243 -25.21 12.57 15.89
CA ALA A 243 -26.17 11.56 15.42
C ALA A 243 -25.95 11.13 13.95
N MET A 244 -24.99 11.75 13.24
CA MET A 244 -24.70 11.50 11.84
C MET A 244 -23.61 10.46 11.60
N GLN A 245 -23.24 9.69 12.61
CA GLN A 245 -22.26 8.61 12.44
C GLN A 245 -22.81 7.49 11.57
N GLN A 246 -21.93 6.95 10.73
CA GLN A 246 -22.25 5.78 9.91
C GLN A 246 -21.56 4.53 10.46
N TRP A 247 -21.96 3.36 9.96
CA TRP A 247 -21.48 2.07 10.44
C TRP A 247 -19.96 1.84 10.30
N MET A 248 -19.30 2.49 9.32
CA MET A 248 -17.87 2.34 9.08
C MET A 248 -17.01 3.11 10.08
N HIS A 249 -17.54 4.12 10.77
CA HIS A 249 -16.72 4.96 11.64
C HIS A 249 -16.04 4.15 12.74
N ARG A 250 -14.73 4.35 12.92
CA ARG A 250 -13.88 3.71 13.94
C ARG A 250 -13.93 2.18 13.87
N LYS A 251 -13.88 1.62 12.68
CA LYS A 251 -13.97 0.19 12.46
C LYS A 251 -12.74 -0.37 11.79
N ILE A 252 -12.50 -1.64 12.12
CA ILE A 252 -11.64 -2.52 11.38
C ILE A 252 -12.52 -3.66 10.87
N PHE A 253 -12.50 -3.89 9.56
CA PHE A 253 -13.34 -4.91 8.94
C PHE A 253 -12.66 -5.53 7.72
N ALA A 254 -13.06 -6.75 7.38
CA ALA A 254 -12.68 -7.40 6.15
C ALA A 254 -13.73 -7.14 5.07
N VAL A 255 -13.27 -6.94 3.83
CA VAL A 255 -14.11 -6.80 2.64
C VAL A 255 -13.75 -7.87 1.62
N SER A 256 -14.75 -8.56 1.04
CA SER A 256 -14.48 -9.48 -0.06
C SER A 256 -14.25 -8.71 -1.37
N LEU A 257 -13.27 -9.18 -2.16
CA LEU A 257 -12.83 -8.57 -3.41
C LEU A 257 -13.59 -9.16 -4.60
N GLU A 258 -14.89 -8.84 -4.65
CA GLU A 258 -15.83 -9.29 -5.66
C GLU A 258 -16.92 -8.25 -5.89
N GLU A 259 -17.65 -8.35 -6.98
CA GLU A 259 -18.84 -7.54 -7.20
C GLU A 259 -19.89 -7.86 -6.10
N ASN A 260 -20.51 -6.83 -5.52
CA ASN A 260 -21.38 -6.94 -4.34
C ASN A 260 -20.66 -7.56 -3.12
N PRO A 261 -19.68 -6.89 -2.56
CA PRO A 261 -18.81 -7.44 -1.55
C PRO A 261 -19.51 -7.76 -0.23
N GLN A 262 -19.04 -8.81 0.44
CA GLN A 262 -19.35 -9.06 1.83
C GLN A 262 -18.45 -8.21 2.72
N ILE A 263 -19.04 -7.65 3.77
CA ILE A 263 -18.31 -6.90 4.80
C ILE A 263 -18.43 -7.66 6.12
N ARG A 264 -17.27 -7.89 6.75
CA ARG A 264 -17.17 -8.62 8.03
C ARG A 264 -16.52 -7.71 9.07
N PRO A 265 -17.27 -7.12 10.00
CA PRO A 265 -16.71 -6.39 11.12
C PRO A 265 -15.77 -7.27 11.95
N LEU A 266 -14.63 -6.74 12.35
CA LEU A 266 -13.63 -7.45 13.15
C LEU A 266 -13.41 -6.79 14.51
N ALA A 267 -13.23 -5.45 14.54
CA ALA A 267 -12.96 -4.70 15.76
C ALA A 267 -13.42 -3.23 15.65
N HIS A 268 -13.49 -2.57 16.80
CA HIS A 268 -13.43 -1.12 16.87
C HIS A 268 -11.97 -0.68 16.87
N ALA A 269 -11.64 0.38 16.15
CA ALA A 269 -10.28 0.91 16.12
C ALA A 269 -9.90 1.56 17.46
N ASP A 270 -10.90 2.12 18.17
CA ASP A 270 -10.72 2.87 19.42
C ASP A 270 -9.60 3.92 19.32
N SER A 271 -9.52 4.54 18.14
CA SER A 271 -8.55 5.60 17.86
C SER A 271 -9.23 6.96 18.00
N ASP A 272 -8.66 7.82 18.84
CA ASP A 272 -9.09 9.19 19.00
C ASP A 272 -8.03 10.18 18.52
N SER A 273 -8.13 10.61 17.27
CA SER A 273 -7.26 11.63 16.70
C SER A 273 -7.41 13.02 17.32
N LYS A 274 -8.37 13.22 18.25
CA LYS A 274 -8.51 14.49 19.03
C LYS A 274 -7.57 14.57 20.21
N SER A 275 -7.14 13.44 20.77
CA SER A 275 -6.18 13.43 21.87
C SER A 275 -4.80 13.92 21.42
N SER A 276 -4.57 13.93 20.11
CA SER A 276 -3.32 14.36 19.50
C SER A 276 -3.59 15.45 18.44
N TRP A 277 -3.07 16.65 18.65
CA TRP A 277 -3.16 17.78 17.73
C TRP A 277 -1.88 17.90 16.88
N GLY A 278 -2.03 18.32 15.63
CA GLY A 278 -0.90 18.52 14.73
C GLY A 278 -0.37 17.21 14.14
N SER A 279 0.95 17.04 14.09
CA SER A 279 1.63 15.86 13.52
C SER A 279 1.29 14.55 14.24
N ASP A 280 0.87 14.61 15.49
CA ASP A 280 0.57 13.44 16.30
C ASP A 280 -0.76 12.78 15.94
N ALA A 281 -1.69 13.54 15.34
CA ALA A 281 -2.98 13.00 14.88
C ALA A 281 -2.82 11.87 13.85
N TYR A 282 -1.80 11.95 13.01
CA TYR A 282 -1.46 10.90 12.04
C TYR A 282 -1.11 9.58 12.73
N TRP A 283 -0.38 9.63 13.84
CA TRP A 283 0.04 8.43 14.58
C TRP A 283 -1.10 7.77 15.37
N ALA A 284 -2.22 8.48 15.54
CA ALA A 284 -3.43 7.93 16.15
C ALA A 284 -4.31 7.17 15.13
N GLU A 285 -3.97 7.21 13.85
CA GLU A 285 -4.69 6.45 12.82
C GLU A 285 -4.42 4.95 13.02
N PRO A 286 -5.43 4.07 12.85
CA PRO A 286 -5.27 2.64 13.12
C PRO A 286 -4.29 1.94 12.19
N GLN A 287 -4.15 2.37 10.94
CA GLN A 287 -3.21 1.82 9.93
C GLN A 287 -3.10 0.29 10.00
N ALA A 288 -4.27 -0.37 10.03
CA ALA A 288 -4.32 -1.81 10.29
C ALA A 288 -3.68 -2.62 9.17
N THR A 289 -2.87 -3.60 9.54
CA THR A 289 -2.27 -4.57 8.63
C THR A 289 -2.66 -5.99 8.99
N VAL A 290 -2.68 -6.88 8.00
CA VAL A 290 -3.05 -8.28 8.14
C VAL A 290 -1.90 -9.20 7.71
N ASN A 291 -1.74 -10.32 8.38
CA ASN A 291 -0.78 -11.34 7.96
C ASN A 291 -1.32 -12.20 6.79
N SER A 292 -0.45 -13.01 6.19
CA SER A 292 -0.75 -13.70 4.93
C SER A 292 -1.94 -14.68 4.99
N ASP A 293 -2.23 -15.30 6.13
CA ASP A 293 -3.34 -16.25 6.30
C ASP A 293 -4.61 -15.63 6.90
N PHE A 294 -4.62 -14.31 7.13
CA PHE A 294 -5.72 -13.55 7.74
C PHE A 294 -6.08 -14.00 9.16
N THR A 295 -5.13 -14.55 9.93
CA THR A 295 -5.36 -14.99 11.32
C THR A 295 -5.00 -13.93 12.34
N ARG A 296 -4.20 -12.92 11.95
CA ARG A 296 -3.73 -11.84 12.83
C ARG A 296 -3.92 -10.49 12.15
N VAL A 297 -4.39 -9.53 12.94
CA VAL A 297 -4.50 -8.12 12.56
C VAL A 297 -3.73 -7.31 13.58
N LEU A 298 -2.84 -6.44 13.12
CA LEU A 298 -2.13 -5.46 13.93
C LEU A 298 -2.63 -4.07 13.57
N PHE A 299 -2.87 -3.23 14.56
CA PHE A 299 -3.30 -1.85 14.35
C PHE A 299 -2.94 -0.95 15.53
N ASN A 300 -2.88 0.35 15.28
CA ASN A 300 -2.69 1.36 16.33
C ASN A 300 -4.04 1.67 17.00
N SER A 301 -3.98 1.92 18.31
CA SER A 301 -5.14 2.37 19.10
C SER A 301 -4.69 3.40 20.13
N THR A 302 -5.56 4.35 20.46
CA THR A 302 -5.36 5.30 21.55
C THR A 302 -6.08 4.85 22.83
N LEU A 303 -6.56 3.62 22.88
CA LEU A 303 -7.19 3.04 24.07
C LEU A 303 -6.16 2.96 25.21
N ASN A 304 -6.40 3.69 26.30
CA ASN A 304 -5.48 3.82 27.46
C ASN A 304 -4.21 4.63 27.19
N GLY A 305 -4.16 5.46 26.12
CA GLY A 305 -3.07 6.39 25.85
C GLY A 305 -3.40 7.82 26.29
#